data_307aab909aaaa717ce0c5e9dc0cf9809
#
_entry.id   307aab909aaaa717ce0c5e9dc0cf9809
#
_cell.length_a   1.000
_cell.length_b   1.000
_cell.length_c   1.000
_cell.angle_alpha   90.00
_cell.angle_beta   90.00
_cell.angle_gamma   90.00
#
_symmetry.space_group_name_H-M   'P 1'
#
loop_
_entity.id
_entity.type
_entity.pdbx_description
1 polymer ?
#
loop_
_entity_poly.entity_id
_entity_poly.type
_entity_poly.pdbx_seq_one_letter_code
_entity_poly.pdbx_strand_id
1 'polypeptide(L)'
;MNTWSDFIHALGQDENGSVITGLWQRFEEKPVISETPDAYNDPGGKTKYYKFIKSGIELGFRAGQLNHIHFFVQEDEGYSPYNEYVLGRAAHAWTAKNVTQVLGTADAGASAKVDMLIGKVRQWCKYQFSTYDLRMEFSEDGKLWKVTLIAKG
;
A
#
# COMPACT_ATOMS: atom_id res chain seq x y z
N MET A 1 -9.41 -15.50 2.66
CA MET A 1 -9.10 -14.07 2.85
C MET A 1 -7.63 -13.90 3.24
N ASN A 2 -6.93 -12.95 2.62
CA ASN A 2 -5.54 -12.66 2.98
C ASN A 2 -5.47 -11.85 4.28
N THR A 3 -4.51 -12.22 5.15
CA THR A 3 -4.24 -11.49 6.39
C THR A 3 -3.14 -10.46 6.17
N TRP A 4 -2.99 -9.54 7.11
CA TRP A 4 -1.88 -8.57 7.10
C TRP A 4 -0.52 -9.25 6.99
N SER A 5 -0.35 -10.34 7.75
CA SER A 5 0.88 -11.15 7.72
C SER A 5 1.12 -11.79 6.35
N ASP A 6 0.07 -12.24 5.66
CA ASP A 6 0.19 -12.80 4.31
C ASP A 6 0.74 -11.75 3.33
N PHE A 7 0.30 -10.51 3.43
CA PHE A 7 0.77 -9.43 2.57
C PHE A 7 2.25 -9.10 2.84
N ILE A 8 2.64 -9.01 4.10
CA ILE A 8 4.04 -8.76 4.47
C ILE A 8 4.94 -9.87 3.94
N HIS A 9 4.53 -11.13 4.11
CA HIS A 9 5.29 -12.29 3.62
C HIS A 9 5.41 -12.31 2.09
N ALA A 10 4.43 -11.77 1.38
CA ALA A 10 4.42 -11.74 -0.09
C ALA A 10 5.39 -10.71 -0.68
N LEU A 11 5.78 -9.67 0.08
CA LEU A 11 6.69 -8.64 -0.42
C LEU A 11 8.03 -9.24 -0.87
N GLY A 12 8.49 -8.84 -2.05
CA GLY A 12 9.72 -9.34 -2.65
C GLY A 12 9.59 -10.69 -3.32
N GLN A 13 8.46 -11.34 -3.23
CA GLN A 13 8.24 -12.68 -3.81
C GLN A 13 8.00 -12.61 -5.31
N ASP A 14 8.36 -13.71 -5.99
CA ASP A 14 8.22 -13.85 -7.43
C ASP A 14 6.74 -13.91 -7.82
N GLU A 15 6.36 -13.18 -8.86
CA GLU A 15 5.01 -13.14 -9.42
C GLU A 15 4.47 -14.54 -9.74
N ASN A 16 5.32 -15.45 -10.20
CA ASN A 16 4.97 -16.81 -10.58
C ASN A 16 5.25 -17.84 -9.49
N GLY A 17 5.68 -17.40 -8.31
CA GLY A 17 6.00 -18.29 -7.20
C GLY A 17 4.78 -18.74 -6.41
N SER A 18 4.98 -19.72 -5.55
CA SER A 18 3.90 -20.33 -4.76
C SER A 18 3.27 -19.36 -3.75
N VAL A 19 4.06 -18.44 -3.19
CA VAL A 19 3.54 -17.45 -2.23
C VAL A 19 2.52 -16.54 -2.90
N ILE A 20 2.86 -16.01 -4.07
CA ILE A 20 1.96 -15.12 -4.83
C ILE A 20 0.75 -15.91 -5.37
N THR A 21 0.95 -17.12 -5.87
CA THR A 21 -0.16 -17.98 -6.30
C THR A 21 -1.15 -18.22 -5.15
N GLY A 22 -0.64 -18.49 -3.95
CA GLY A 22 -1.49 -18.64 -2.76
C GLY A 22 -2.24 -17.36 -2.40
N LEU A 23 -1.60 -16.21 -2.58
CA LEU A 23 -2.22 -14.91 -2.36
C LEU A 23 -3.41 -14.71 -3.31
N TRP A 24 -3.24 -15.03 -4.61
CA TRP A 24 -4.31 -14.94 -5.62
C TRP A 24 -5.50 -15.83 -5.26
N GLN A 25 -5.24 -17.04 -4.79
CA GLN A 25 -6.30 -18.00 -4.44
C GLN A 25 -7.17 -17.53 -3.27
N ARG A 26 -6.63 -16.71 -2.38
CA ARG A 26 -7.36 -16.19 -1.22
C ARG A 26 -8.13 -14.90 -1.49
N PHE A 27 -7.95 -14.26 -2.67
CA PHE A 27 -8.81 -13.15 -3.08
C PHE A 27 -10.14 -13.68 -3.62
N GLU A 28 -11.23 -12.98 -3.30
CA GLU A 28 -12.58 -13.35 -3.74
C GLU A 28 -13.00 -12.68 -5.05
N GLU A 29 -12.11 -11.88 -5.63
CA GLU A 29 -12.35 -11.19 -6.89
C GLU A 29 -11.18 -11.38 -7.84
N LYS A 30 -11.45 -11.22 -9.14
CA LYS A 30 -10.40 -11.21 -10.16
C LYS A 30 -9.80 -9.81 -10.26
N PRO A 31 -8.47 -9.68 -10.37
CA PRO A 31 -7.85 -8.37 -10.50
C PRO A 31 -8.04 -7.77 -11.90
N VAL A 32 -8.02 -6.46 -11.94
CA VAL A 32 -7.79 -5.71 -13.19
C VAL A 32 -6.28 -5.53 -13.31
N ILE A 33 -5.72 -6.00 -14.42
CA ILE A 33 -4.27 -5.98 -14.64
C ILE A 33 -3.91 -4.85 -15.60
N SER A 34 -2.92 -4.05 -15.24
CA SER A 34 -2.38 -3.00 -16.10
C SER A 34 -0.88 -2.90 -15.95
N GLU A 35 -0.21 -2.30 -16.94
CA GLU A 35 1.23 -2.05 -16.89
C GLU A 35 1.51 -0.60 -17.23
N THR A 36 2.52 -0.01 -16.56
CA THR A 36 3.01 1.31 -16.95
C THR A 36 3.77 1.17 -18.28
N PRO A 37 3.61 2.15 -19.19
CA PRO A 37 4.38 2.14 -20.43
C PRO A 37 5.89 2.20 -20.13
N ASP A 38 6.69 1.48 -20.94
CA ASP A 38 8.14 1.56 -20.90
C ASP A 38 8.59 2.82 -21.65
N ALA A 39 8.22 4.00 -21.11
CA ALA A 39 8.43 5.28 -21.79
C ALA A 39 9.89 5.74 -21.79
N TYR A 40 10.73 5.14 -20.96
CA TYR A 40 12.12 5.61 -20.75
C TYR A 40 13.16 4.53 -20.99
N ASN A 41 12.79 3.40 -21.59
CA ASN A 41 13.68 2.26 -21.76
C ASN A 41 14.40 1.81 -20.47
N ASP A 42 13.71 2.00 -19.33
CA ASP A 42 14.19 1.56 -18.03
C ASP A 42 13.51 0.25 -17.66
N PRO A 43 14.18 -0.90 -17.78
CA PRO A 43 13.57 -2.20 -17.46
C PRO A 43 13.17 -2.32 -15.99
N GLY A 44 13.81 -1.55 -15.10
CA GLY A 44 13.45 -1.49 -13.69
C GLY A 44 12.28 -0.54 -13.40
N GLY A 45 11.92 0.33 -14.37
CA GLY A 45 10.85 1.31 -14.21
C GLY A 45 9.46 0.81 -14.55
N LYS A 46 9.34 -0.32 -15.27
CA LYS A 46 8.06 -0.87 -15.67
C LYS A 46 7.40 -1.57 -14.48
N THR A 47 6.17 -1.16 -14.16
CA THR A 47 5.40 -1.75 -13.08
C THR A 47 4.14 -2.39 -13.62
N LYS A 48 3.89 -3.63 -13.20
CA LYS A 48 2.66 -4.36 -13.50
C LYS A 48 1.77 -4.31 -12.27
N TYR A 49 0.54 -3.82 -12.45
CA TYR A 49 -0.41 -3.65 -11.37
C TYR A 49 -1.51 -4.70 -11.42
N TYR A 50 -1.80 -5.26 -10.24
CA TYR A 50 -2.97 -6.11 -10.01
C TYR A 50 -3.91 -5.33 -9.08
N LYS A 51 -5.06 -4.90 -9.63
CA LYS A 51 -6.00 -4.02 -8.93
C LYS A 51 -7.22 -4.81 -8.47
N PHE A 52 -7.38 -4.93 -7.17
CA PHE A 52 -8.51 -5.58 -6.53
C PHE A 52 -9.47 -4.49 -6.04
N ILE A 53 -10.32 -4.03 -6.94
CA ILE A 53 -11.16 -2.84 -6.76
C ILE A 53 -12.12 -2.97 -5.58
N LYS A 54 -12.76 -4.14 -5.44
CA LYS A 54 -13.73 -4.38 -4.36
C LYS A 54 -13.07 -4.58 -3.00
N SER A 55 -11.81 -5.00 -3.00
CA SER A 55 -11.04 -5.21 -1.77
C SER A 55 -10.31 -3.96 -1.30
N GLY A 56 -10.18 -2.96 -2.17
CA GLY A 56 -9.41 -1.75 -1.88
C GLY A 56 -7.91 -1.98 -1.85
N ILE A 57 -7.39 -2.88 -2.69
CA ILE A 57 -5.98 -3.29 -2.68
C ILE A 57 -5.40 -3.24 -4.09
N GLU A 58 -4.17 -2.74 -4.19
CA GLU A 58 -3.41 -2.72 -5.45
C GLU A 58 -2.00 -3.24 -5.19
N LEU A 59 -1.58 -4.26 -5.95
CA LEU A 59 -0.24 -4.81 -5.87
C LEU A 59 0.57 -4.39 -7.08
N GLY A 60 1.80 -3.93 -6.86
CA GLY A 60 2.71 -3.53 -7.92
C GLY A 60 3.93 -4.43 -8.00
N PHE A 61 4.14 -5.05 -9.17
CA PHE A 61 5.29 -5.91 -9.44
C PHE A 61 6.29 -5.18 -10.32
N ARG A 62 7.56 -5.25 -9.93
CA ARG A 62 8.68 -4.71 -10.70
C ARG A 62 9.73 -5.81 -10.88
N ALA A 63 10.22 -5.98 -12.10
CA ALA A 63 11.18 -7.04 -12.42
C ALA A 63 10.72 -8.44 -11.95
N GLY A 64 9.40 -8.70 -12.02
CA GLY A 64 8.81 -9.99 -11.65
C GLY A 64 8.66 -10.22 -10.15
N GLN A 65 8.93 -9.23 -9.31
CA GLN A 65 8.83 -9.36 -7.85
C GLN A 65 7.85 -8.34 -7.28
N LEU A 66 7.14 -8.73 -6.23
CA LEU A 66 6.18 -7.83 -5.55
C LEU A 66 6.95 -6.71 -4.86
N ASN A 67 6.83 -5.50 -5.42
CA ASN A 67 7.55 -4.32 -4.95
C ASN A 67 6.78 -3.58 -3.87
N HIS A 68 5.47 -3.39 -4.06
CA HIS A 68 4.65 -2.63 -3.12
C HIS A 68 3.20 -3.05 -3.15
N ILE A 69 2.49 -2.74 -2.06
CA ILE A 69 1.05 -2.98 -1.91
C ILE A 69 0.42 -1.72 -1.37
N HIS A 70 -0.62 -1.22 -2.06
CA HIS A 70 -1.45 -0.12 -1.58
C HIS A 70 -2.76 -0.65 -1.01
N PHE A 71 -3.12 -0.16 0.16
CA PHE A 71 -4.41 -0.41 0.81
C PHE A 71 -5.16 0.92 0.89
N PHE A 72 -6.28 1.01 0.20
CA PHE A 72 -7.12 2.23 0.22
C PHE A 72 -8.13 2.10 1.36
N VAL A 73 -7.85 2.75 2.47
CA VAL A 73 -8.69 2.67 3.67
C VAL A 73 -9.98 3.48 3.51
N GLN A 74 -9.92 4.53 2.70
CA GLN A 74 -11.08 5.31 2.29
C GLN A 74 -11.30 5.13 0.79
N GLU A 75 -12.53 5.34 0.34
CA GLU A 75 -12.84 5.26 -1.09
C GLU A 75 -11.93 6.20 -1.90
N ASP A 76 -11.33 5.68 -2.97
CA ASP A 76 -10.42 6.43 -3.81
C ASP A 76 -10.37 5.81 -5.21
N GLU A 77 -10.47 6.64 -6.24
CA GLU A 77 -10.33 6.26 -7.65
C GLU A 77 -11.11 4.99 -8.05
N GLY A 78 -12.30 4.81 -7.48
CA GLY A 78 -13.15 3.66 -7.75
C GLY A 78 -12.91 2.46 -6.86
N TYR A 79 -11.87 2.47 -6.03
CA TYR A 79 -11.63 1.40 -5.05
C TYR A 79 -12.63 1.49 -3.90
N SER A 80 -13.21 0.35 -3.52
CA SER A 80 -13.95 0.24 -2.27
C SER A 80 -12.98 0.30 -1.09
N PRO A 81 -13.39 0.81 0.07
CA PRO A 81 -12.50 0.86 1.24
C PRO A 81 -12.02 -0.52 1.68
N TYR A 82 -10.72 -0.63 1.96
CA TYR A 82 -10.15 -1.80 2.61
C TYR A 82 -10.67 -1.84 4.05
N ASN A 83 -11.42 -2.87 4.42
CA ASN A 83 -12.15 -2.94 5.68
C ASN A 83 -11.62 -4.00 6.66
N GLU A 84 -10.38 -4.47 6.44
CA GLU A 84 -9.74 -5.45 7.31
C GLU A 84 -8.75 -4.77 8.26
N TYR A 85 -7.84 -5.54 8.84
CA TYR A 85 -6.91 -5.06 9.85
C TYR A 85 -5.59 -4.58 9.27
N VAL A 86 -5.03 -3.55 9.90
CA VAL A 86 -3.68 -3.05 9.67
C VAL A 86 -2.98 -3.09 11.04
N LEU A 87 -1.88 -3.81 11.15
CA LEU A 87 -1.13 -3.92 12.41
C LEU A 87 -2.00 -4.29 13.62
N GLY A 88 -2.94 -5.22 13.43
CA GLY A 88 -3.78 -5.74 14.49
C GLY A 88 -4.97 -4.86 14.90
N ARG A 89 -5.19 -3.74 14.23
CA ARG A 89 -6.31 -2.82 14.47
C ARG A 89 -7.09 -2.64 13.18
N ALA A 90 -8.41 -2.50 13.27
CA ALA A 90 -9.24 -2.23 12.09
C ALA A 90 -8.69 -1.00 11.35
N ALA A 91 -8.56 -1.09 10.03
CA ALA A 91 -7.93 -0.05 9.22
C ALA A 91 -8.59 1.33 9.44
N HIS A 92 -9.93 1.37 9.48
CA HIS A 92 -10.67 2.62 9.65
C HIS A 92 -10.53 3.24 11.05
N ALA A 93 -9.99 2.50 12.02
CA ALA A 93 -9.81 2.99 13.38
C ALA A 93 -8.46 3.70 13.59
N TRP A 94 -7.58 3.66 12.60
CA TRP A 94 -6.30 4.36 12.68
C TRP A 94 -6.43 5.85 12.38
N THR A 95 -5.78 6.67 13.20
CA THR A 95 -5.64 8.11 13.01
C THR A 95 -4.17 8.49 13.09
N ALA A 96 -3.81 9.66 12.60
CA ALA A 96 -2.42 10.16 12.71
C ALA A 96 -1.95 10.17 14.16
N LYS A 97 -2.85 10.52 15.09
CA LYS A 97 -2.54 10.57 16.52
C LYS A 97 -2.23 9.20 17.09
N ASN A 98 -3.10 8.18 16.83
CA ASN A 98 -2.89 6.87 17.41
C ASN A 98 -1.78 6.08 16.73
N VAL A 99 -1.45 6.38 15.49
CA VAL A 99 -0.25 5.80 14.82
C VAL A 99 1.00 6.18 15.63
N THR A 100 1.17 7.45 15.95
CA THR A 100 2.30 7.92 16.75
C THR A 100 2.30 7.30 18.15
N GLN A 101 1.14 7.16 18.77
CA GLN A 101 1.01 6.54 20.09
C GLN A 101 1.44 5.08 20.10
N VAL A 102 1.12 4.32 19.03
CA VAL A 102 1.39 2.89 18.95
C VAL A 102 2.78 2.61 18.39
N LEU A 103 3.18 3.29 17.32
CA LEU A 103 4.43 3.03 16.59
C LEU A 103 5.59 3.95 16.99
N GLY A 104 5.31 4.99 17.77
CA GLY A 104 6.32 5.96 18.16
C GLY A 104 6.60 6.99 17.05
N THR A 105 7.76 7.62 17.13
CA THR A 105 8.20 8.63 16.17
C THR A 105 8.51 7.97 14.81
N ALA A 106 7.94 8.52 13.74
CA ALA A 106 8.20 8.03 12.38
C ALA A 106 9.63 8.33 11.93
N ASP A 107 10.16 7.48 11.06
CA ASP A 107 11.49 7.69 10.47
C ASP A 107 11.50 8.84 9.46
N ALA A 108 10.35 9.08 8.81
CA ALA A 108 10.16 10.21 7.91
C ALA A 108 8.68 10.60 7.90
N GLY A 109 8.38 11.81 7.48
CA GLY A 109 6.99 12.25 7.37
C GLY A 109 6.88 13.74 7.11
N ALA A 110 5.65 14.19 6.86
CA ALA A 110 5.32 15.60 6.68
C ALA A 110 3.88 15.86 7.14
N SER A 111 3.67 17.05 7.69
CA SER A 111 2.33 17.54 8.01
C SER A 111 1.57 17.91 6.74
N ALA A 112 0.24 17.90 6.82
CA ALA A 112 -0.60 18.40 5.73
C ALA A 112 -0.28 19.86 5.43
N LYS A 113 -0.20 20.22 4.15
CA LYS A 113 0.08 21.59 3.72
C LYS A 113 -0.57 21.86 2.37
N VAL A 114 -0.69 23.16 2.04
CA VAL A 114 -1.11 23.59 0.71
C VAL A 114 0.13 24.07 -0.04
N ASP A 115 0.38 23.49 -1.19
CA ASP A 115 1.47 23.89 -2.08
C ASP A 115 0.87 24.65 -3.27
N MET A 116 1.44 25.80 -3.60
CA MET A 116 0.93 26.67 -4.68
C MET A 116 1.00 26.01 -6.07
N LEU A 117 1.91 25.06 -6.25
CA LEU A 117 2.14 24.41 -7.54
C LEU A 117 1.40 23.08 -7.69
N ILE A 118 1.34 22.28 -6.63
CA ILE A 118 0.77 20.94 -6.66
C ILE A 118 -0.53 20.82 -5.85
N GLY A 119 -0.98 21.92 -5.23
CA GLY A 119 -2.20 21.96 -4.43
C GLY A 119 -2.00 21.33 -3.05
N LYS A 120 -3.02 20.62 -2.59
CA LYS A 120 -3.07 20.07 -1.25
C LYS A 120 -2.22 18.81 -1.11
N VAL A 121 -1.28 18.81 -0.18
CA VAL A 121 -0.42 17.67 0.14
C VAL A 121 -0.92 17.05 1.45
N ARG A 122 -1.21 15.75 1.42
CA ARG A 122 -1.68 15.02 2.60
C ARG A 122 -0.57 14.85 3.62
N GLN A 123 -0.95 14.80 4.89
CA GLN A 123 -0.06 14.35 5.96
C GLN A 123 0.32 12.90 5.71
N TRP A 124 1.59 12.55 5.93
CA TRP A 124 2.07 11.20 5.77
C TRP A 124 3.17 10.90 6.77
N CYS A 125 3.39 9.62 7.06
CA CYS A 125 4.52 9.15 7.84
C CYS A 125 5.03 7.83 7.27
N LYS A 126 6.31 7.53 7.54
CA LYS A 126 6.97 6.32 7.06
C LYS A 126 7.77 5.70 8.20
N TYR A 127 7.63 4.40 8.34
CA TYR A 127 8.37 3.58 9.30
C TYR A 127 9.20 2.55 8.54
N GLN A 128 10.46 2.41 8.92
CA GLN A 128 11.37 1.44 8.32
C GLN A 128 11.48 0.24 9.24
N PHE A 129 11.02 -0.93 8.77
CA PHE A 129 11.20 -2.21 9.45
C PHE A 129 12.32 -3.00 8.77
N SER A 130 12.72 -4.14 9.34
CA SER A 130 13.86 -4.90 8.84
C SER A 130 13.69 -5.43 7.40
N THR A 131 12.46 -5.82 7.02
CA THR A 131 12.20 -6.45 5.72
C THR A 131 11.31 -5.63 4.80
N TYR A 132 10.72 -4.55 5.30
CA TYR A 132 9.81 -3.70 4.52
C TYR A 132 9.73 -2.31 5.11
N ASP A 133 9.22 -1.37 4.31
CA ASP A 133 8.84 -0.04 4.76
C ASP A 133 7.33 0.05 4.79
N LEU A 134 6.82 0.80 5.76
CA LEU A 134 5.39 1.10 5.92
C LEU A 134 5.19 2.60 5.76
N ARG A 135 4.36 3.00 4.79
CA ARG A 135 3.97 4.39 4.60
C ARG A 135 2.48 4.54 4.88
N MET A 136 2.10 5.52 5.66
CA MET A 136 0.73 5.84 5.98
C MET A 136 0.42 7.28 5.59
N GLU A 137 -0.72 7.48 4.92
CA GLU A 137 -1.19 8.78 4.47
C GLU A 137 -2.55 9.04 5.09
N PHE A 138 -2.82 10.29 5.47
CA PHE A 138 -4.00 10.67 6.23
C PHE A 138 -4.83 11.70 5.46
N SER A 139 -6.15 11.61 5.61
CA SER A 139 -7.07 12.63 5.12
C SER A 139 -7.01 13.89 6.01
N GLU A 140 -7.68 14.96 5.59
CA GLU A 140 -7.65 16.25 6.32
C GLU A 140 -8.11 16.15 7.76
N ASP A 141 -9.04 15.24 8.03
CA ASP A 141 -9.57 15.01 9.38
C ASP A 141 -8.66 14.15 10.25
N GLY A 142 -7.46 13.80 9.75
CA GLY A 142 -6.48 12.99 10.48
C GLY A 142 -6.74 11.49 10.46
N LYS A 143 -7.74 11.03 9.73
CA LYS A 143 -8.05 9.60 9.59
C LYS A 143 -7.14 8.95 8.55
N LEU A 144 -6.78 7.70 8.77
CA LEU A 144 -5.97 6.93 7.81
C LEU A 144 -6.72 6.85 6.48
N TRP A 145 -6.02 7.24 5.41
CA TRP A 145 -6.56 7.22 4.05
C TRP A 145 -5.97 6.10 3.21
N LYS A 146 -4.66 5.91 3.27
CA LYS A 146 -3.94 4.94 2.44
C LYS A 146 -2.74 4.39 3.20
N VAL A 147 -2.52 3.09 3.07
CA VAL A 147 -1.34 2.41 3.60
C VAL A 147 -0.56 1.82 2.43
N THR A 148 0.75 1.95 2.44
CA THR A 148 1.62 1.33 1.44
C THR A 148 2.68 0.50 2.14
N LEU A 149 2.76 -0.77 1.76
CA LEU A 149 3.87 -1.65 2.11
C LEU A 149 4.86 -1.66 0.95
N ILE A 150 6.15 -1.51 1.25
CA ILE A 150 7.21 -1.42 0.24
C ILE A 150 8.29 -2.44 0.58
N ALA A 151 8.60 -3.31 -0.38
CA ALA A 151 9.67 -4.30 -0.21
C ALA A 151 11.02 -3.61 -0.13
N LYS A 152 11.89 -4.11 0.75
CA LYS A 152 13.31 -3.73 0.79
C LYS A 152 14.08 -4.67 -0.13
N GLY A 153 14.80 -4.09 -1.08
CA GLY A 153 15.53 -4.86 -2.07
C GLY A 153 16.98 -5.03 -1.77
#